data_74b8a12a72732b0573b8144861385ebf
#
_entry.id   74b8a12a72732b0573b8144861385ebf
#
_cell.length_a   1.000
_cell.length_b   1.000
_cell.length_c   1.000
_cell.angle_alpha   90.00
_cell.angle_beta   90.00
_cell.angle_gamma   90.00
#
_symmetry.space_group_name_H-M   'P 1'
#
loop_
_entity.id
_entity.type
_entity.pdbx_description
1 polymer ?
#
loop_
_entity_poly.entity_id
_entity_poly.type
_entity_poly.pdbx_seq_one_letter_code
_entity_poly.pdbx_strand_id
1 'polypeptide(L)'
;IAGLLAAFEASGKKTVKIAKEMQQLLVSGADLYEDVAKKREVLMNYCDTCRHTLSGEKVEISVAELAANLKGKADWMREHIRKTEWVQTAEGDGFFNGYYDNSGKAVEGDINGGVRMMLTSQVFTIMSKTATNEQVAQIVKSADKYLYDASVGGYRLNTDFHEVKMDLGRMFGFAYGHKENGAVFCHMATMFGNALYQRGFALSLIHI
;
A
#
# COMPACT_ATOMS: atom_id res chain seq x y z
N ILE A 1 -3.34 5.44 13.85
CA ILE A 1 -3.60 4.89 15.21
C ILE A 1 -2.49 5.34 16.16
N ALA A 2 -1.19 5.11 15.88
CA ALA A 2 -0.11 5.52 16.79
C ALA A 2 -0.15 7.02 17.16
N GLY A 3 -0.45 7.91 16.20
CA GLY A 3 -0.63 9.34 16.48
C GLY A 3 -1.82 9.66 17.40
N LEU A 4 -2.92 8.91 17.31
CA LEU A 4 -4.06 9.05 18.23
C LEU A 4 -3.67 8.58 19.64
N LEU A 5 -2.90 7.51 19.76
CA LEU A 5 -2.41 7.03 21.05
C LEU A 5 -1.47 8.05 21.69
N ALA A 6 -0.60 8.69 20.93
CA ALA A 6 0.23 9.79 21.43
C ALA A 6 -0.60 10.97 21.95
N ALA A 7 -1.73 11.30 21.29
CA ALA A 7 -2.65 12.31 21.79
C ALA A 7 -3.36 11.88 23.10
N PHE A 8 -3.69 10.60 23.26
CA PHE A 8 -4.21 10.07 24.52
C PHE A 8 -3.17 10.17 25.65
N GLU A 9 -1.93 9.84 25.37
CA GLU A 9 -0.85 9.96 26.33
C GLU A 9 -0.66 11.42 26.78
N ALA A 10 -0.66 12.35 25.82
CA ALA A 10 -0.59 13.78 26.08
C ALA A 10 -1.77 14.31 26.92
N SER A 11 -2.95 13.66 26.84
CA SER A 11 -4.11 13.97 27.68
C SER A 11 -4.07 13.37 29.10
N GLY A 12 -2.95 12.71 29.45
CA GLY A 12 -2.75 12.08 30.75
C GLY A 12 -3.26 10.64 30.87
N LYS A 13 -3.80 10.06 29.81
CA LYS A 13 -4.19 8.63 29.77
C LYS A 13 -2.96 7.78 29.52
N LYS A 14 -2.55 7.01 30.51
CA LYS A 14 -1.34 6.17 30.44
C LYS A 14 -1.62 4.74 29.97
N THR A 15 -2.87 4.27 30.09
CA THR A 15 -3.25 2.91 29.74
C THR A 15 -4.54 2.86 28.93
N VAL A 16 -4.72 1.80 28.16
CA VAL A 16 -5.94 1.46 27.42
C VAL A 16 -6.27 -0.01 27.65
N LYS A 17 -7.57 -0.33 27.60
CA LYS A 17 -8.04 -1.72 27.68
C LYS A 17 -8.33 -2.24 26.28
N ILE A 18 -7.69 -3.34 25.92
CA ILE A 18 -7.96 -4.08 24.66
C ILE A 18 -8.52 -5.46 24.98
N ALA A 19 -9.16 -6.08 24.00
CA ALA A 19 -9.55 -7.49 24.13
C ALA A 19 -8.30 -8.36 24.35
N LYS A 20 -8.39 -9.33 25.26
CA LYS A 20 -7.27 -10.21 25.62
C LYS A 20 -6.69 -10.93 24.40
N GLU A 21 -7.54 -11.35 23.51
CA GLU A 21 -7.18 -12.05 22.28
C GLU A 21 -6.23 -11.21 21.38
N MET A 22 -6.37 -9.90 21.40
CA MET A 22 -5.52 -9.00 20.60
C MET A 22 -4.06 -8.93 21.04
N GLN A 23 -3.73 -9.39 22.27
CA GLN A 23 -2.34 -9.42 22.74
C GLN A 23 -1.41 -10.21 21.81
N GLN A 24 -1.93 -11.29 21.20
CA GLN A 24 -1.17 -12.10 20.25
C GLN A 24 -0.67 -11.29 19.02
N LEU A 25 -1.40 -10.24 18.66
CA LEU A 25 -1.04 -9.37 17.55
C LEU A 25 0.00 -8.31 17.91
N LEU A 26 0.39 -8.20 19.18
CA LEU A 26 1.40 -7.24 19.64
C LEU A 26 2.83 -7.78 19.56
N VAL A 27 3.01 -9.03 19.16
CA VAL A 27 4.35 -9.56 18.85
C VAL A 27 5.03 -8.70 17.81
N SER A 28 6.33 -8.51 17.95
CA SER A 28 7.14 -7.66 17.08
C SER A 28 8.54 -8.25 16.93
N GLY A 29 9.20 -7.91 15.83
CA GLY A 29 10.56 -8.35 15.53
C GLY A 29 10.77 -8.50 14.03
N ALA A 30 11.96 -8.18 13.53
CA ALA A 30 12.29 -8.28 12.12
C ALA A 30 12.20 -9.73 11.63
N ASP A 31 12.65 -10.69 12.45
CA ASP A 31 12.60 -12.12 12.19
C ASP A 31 11.17 -12.63 11.98
N LEU A 32 10.19 -12.06 12.71
CA LEU A 32 8.77 -12.36 12.50
C LEU A 32 8.25 -11.73 11.22
N TYR A 33 8.62 -10.46 10.95
CA TYR A 33 8.07 -9.73 9.81
C TYR A 33 8.56 -10.24 8.47
N GLU A 34 9.77 -10.77 8.42
CA GLU A 34 10.38 -11.35 7.22
C GLU A 34 9.94 -12.79 6.96
N ASP A 35 9.55 -13.52 8.00
CA ASP A 35 9.13 -14.91 7.90
C ASP A 35 7.61 -15.04 7.68
N VAL A 36 7.22 -15.38 6.45
CA VAL A 36 5.81 -15.55 6.07
C VAL A 36 5.13 -16.67 6.87
N ALA A 37 5.84 -17.76 7.18
CA ALA A 37 5.29 -18.88 7.92
C ALA A 37 4.98 -18.48 9.37
N LYS A 38 5.92 -17.80 10.03
CA LYS A 38 5.72 -17.26 11.40
C LYS A 38 4.58 -16.23 11.47
N LYS A 39 4.52 -15.32 10.50
CA LYS A 39 3.39 -14.36 10.42
C LYS A 39 2.05 -15.07 10.30
N ARG A 40 2.00 -16.08 9.44
CA ARG A 40 0.78 -16.89 9.24
C ARG A 40 0.39 -17.64 10.51
N GLU A 41 1.36 -18.22 11.21
CA GLU A 41 1.10 -18.92 12.49
C GLU A 41 0.49 -17.98 13.53
N VAL A 42 1.07 -16.79 13.75
CA VAL A 42 0.53 -15.78 14.66
C VAL A 42 -0.90 -15.39 14.27
N LEU A 43 -1.14 -15.14 12.99
CA LEU A 43 -2.46 -14.76 12.50
C LEU A 43 -3.48 -15.88 12.66
N MET A 44 -3.11 -17.12 12.34
CA MET A 44 -4.00 -18.28 12.49
C MET A 44 -4.34 -18.55 13.95
N ASN A 45 -3.37 -18.48 14.86
CA ASN A 45 -3.60 -18.62 16.29
C ASN A 45 -4.57 -17.52 16.80
N TYR A 46 -4.40 -16.29 16.35
CA TYR A 46 -5.35 -15.21 16.67
C TYR A 46 -6.75 -15.51 16.12
N CYS A 47 -6.87 -15.89 14.84
CA CYS A 47 -8.14 -16.22 14.22
C CYS A 47 -8.86 -17.37 14.92
N ASP A 48 -8.13 -18.40 15.32
CA ASP A 48 -8.71 -19.56 16.03
C ASP A 48 -9.25 -19.16 17.41
N THR A 49 -8.57 -18.25 18.13
CA THR A 49 -9.08 -17.72 19.40
C THR A 49 -10.37 -16.91 19.24
N CYS A 50 -10.60 -16.29 18.08
CA CYS A 50 -11.75 -15.43 17.82
C CYS A 50 -12.87 -16.11 17.01
N ARG A 51 -12.71 -17.39 16.62
CA ARG A 51 -13.52 -18.06 15.59
C ARG A 51 -15.00 -18.18 15.94
N HIS A 52 -15.33 -18.48 17.18
CA HIS A 52 -16.70 -18.77 17.61
C HIS A 52 -17.18 -17.85 18.73
N THR A 53 -16.33 -17.58 19.70
CA THR A 53 -16.65 -16.75 20.86
C THR A 53 -15.43 -15.96 21.30
N LEU A 54 -15.66 -14.74 21.79
CA LEU A 54 -14.65 -13.97 22.50
C LEU A 54 -14.81 -14.20 24.00
N SER A 55 -13.71 -14.23 24.73
CA SER A 55 -13.72 -14.36 26.19
C SER A 55 -14.47 -13.23 26.90
N GLY A 56 -14.54 -12.05 26.27
CA GLY A 56 -15.01 -10.82 26.89
C GLY A 56 -13.99 -10.21 27.86
N GLU A 57 -12.89 -10.90 28.13
CA GLU A 57 -11.81 -10.39 28.98
C GLU A 57 -11.07 -9.24 28.31
N LYS A 58 -10.65 -8.29 29.13
CA LYS A 58 -9.84 -7.14 28.68
C LYS A 58 -8.56 -7.11 29.47
N VAL A 59 -7.49 -6.76 28.77
CA VAL A 59 -6.17 -6.53 29.35
C VAL A 59 -5.81 -5.07 29.25
N GLU A 60 -5.14 -4.57 30.26
CA GLU A 60 -4.67 -3.20 30.30
C GLU A 60 -3.26 -3.14 29.72
N ILE A 61 -3.04 -2.22 28.77
CA ILE A 61 -1.76 -2.04 28.09
C ILE A 61 -1.35 -0.57 28.19
N SER A 62 -0.06 -0.33 28.35
CA SER A 62 0.51 1.01 28.27
C SER A 62 0.25 1.64 26.90
N VAL A 63 -0.24 2.88 26.90
CA VAL A 63 -0.45 3.65 25.67
C VAL A 63 0.86 3.85 24.92
N ALA A 64 1.95 4.14 25.65
CA ALA A 64 3.29 4.34 25.09
C ALA A 64 3.80 3.05 24.41
N GLU A 65 3.67 1.89 25.08
CA GLU A 65 4.09 0.61 24.51
C GLU A 65 3.28 0.24 23.25
N LEU A 66 1.97 0.43 23.30
CA LEU A 66 1.11 0.18 22.15
C LEU A 66 1.44 1.11 20.97
N ALA A 67 1.65 2.39 21.24
CA ALA A 67 2.04 3.36 20.22
C ALA A 67 3.41 3.02 19.61
N ALA A 68 4.39 2.65 20.42
CA ALA A 68 5.72 2.24 19.96
C ALA A 68 5.65 0.96 19.10
N ASN A 69 4.86 -0.05 19.53
CA ASN A 69 4.67 -1.29 18.79
C ASN A 69 4.07 -1.03 17.39
N LEU A 70 2.97 -0.26 17.32
CA LEU A 70 2.30 0.05 16.06
C LEU A 70 3.16 0.93 15.15
N LYS A 71 3.90 1.88 15.74
CA LYS A 71 4.84 2.73 14.98
C LYS A 71 5.98 1.90 14.40
N GLY A 72 6.59 1.04 15.20
CA GLY A 72 7.66 0.15 14.74
C GLY A 72 7.23 -0.74 13.57
N LYS A 73 6.03 -1.32 13.63
CA LYS A 73 5.44 -2.09 12.52
C LYS A 73 5.24 -1.24 11.26
N ALA A 74 4.72 -0.03 11.41
CA ALA A 74 4.49 0.88 10.29
C ALA A 74 5.81 1.34 9.65
N ASP A 75 6.82 1.64 10.44
CA ASP A 75 8.13 2.07 9.96
C ASP A 75 8.84 0.92 9.23
N TRP A 76 8.82 -0.29 9.82
CA TRP A 76 9.36 -1.48 9.16
C TRP A 76 8.69 -1.73 7.80
N MET A 77 7.35 -1.67 7.75
CA MET A 77 6.59 -1.89 6.52
C MET A 77 6.94 -0.87 5.43
N ARG A 78 7.10 0.40 5.80
CA ARG A 78 7.52 1.44 4.84
C ARG A 78 8.90 1.14 4.25
N GLU A 79 9.87 0.84 5.11
CA GLU A 79 11.22 0.56 4.65
C GLU A 79 11.27 -0.71 3.80
N HIS A 80 10.52 -1.73 4.20
CA HIS A 80 10.40 -2.96 3.43
C HIS A 80 9.85 -2.68 2.02
N ILE A 81 8.73 -1.97 1.90
CA ILE A 81 8.13 -1.61 0.61
C ILE A 81 9.11 -0.76 -0.23
N ARG A 82 9.77 0.22 0.36
CA ARG A 82 10.77 1.05 -0.35
C ARG A 82 11.88 0.21 -0.95
N LYS A 83 12.34 -0.81 -0.22
CA LYS A 83 13.46 -1.65 -0.61
C LYS A 83 13.07 -2.73 -1.61
N THR A 84 11.89 -3.34 -1.43
CA THR A 84 11.51 -4.55 -2.18
C THR A 84 10.60 -4.28 -3.36
N GLU A 85 9.78 -3.21 -3.30
CA GLU A 85 8.75 -2.96 -4.31
C GLU A 85 9.11 -1.84 -5.30
N TRP A 86 10.27 -1.21 -5.15
CA TRP A 86 10.71 -0.20 -6.08
C TRP A 86 11.19 -0.83 -7.39
N VAL A 87 10.49 -0.51 -8.47
CA VAL A 87 10.83 -0.92 -9.84
C VAL A 87 11.61 0.19 -10.49
N GLN A 88 12.64 -0.18 -11.23
CA GLN A 88 13.38 0.71 -12.13
C GLN A 88 13.43 0.08 -13.51
N THR A 89 12.95 0.79 -14.53
CA THR A 89 12.96 0.30 -15.91
C THR A 89 14.34 0.40 -16.52
N ALA A 90 14.57 -0.27 -17.63
CA ALA A 90 15.82 -0.16 -18.39
C ALA A 90 16.10 1.29 -18.87
N GLU A 91 15.04 2.11 -19.04
CA GLU A 91 15.13 3.52 -19.43
C GLU A 91 15.35 4.47 -18.23
N GLY A 92 15.35 3.92 -17.00
CA GLY A 92 15.59 4.68 -15.77
C GLY A 92 14.33 5.28 -15.14
N ASP A 93 13.13 4.93 -15.62
CA ASP A 93 11.88 5.33 -15.00
C ASP A 93 11.62 4.53 -13.73
N GLY A 94 11.02 5.19 -12.70
CA GLY A 94 10.82 4.57 -11.39
C GLY A 94 9.36 4.61 -10.92
N PHE A 95 8.88 3.49 -10.35
CA PHE A 95 7.56 3.35 -9.76
C PHE A 95 7.52 2.15 -8.81
N PHE A 96 6.43 1.96 -8.06
CA PHE A 96 6.28 0.82 -7.15
C PHE A 96 5.44 -0.29 -7.77
N ASN A 97 5.84 -1.54 -7.53
CA ASN A 97 4.96 -2.70 -7.67
C ASN A 97 4.01 -2.75 -6.46
N GLY A 98 2.73 -2.94 -6.67
CA GLY A 98 1.73 -3.06 -5.61
C GLY A 98 0.99 -4.40 -5.61
N TYR A 99 1.27 -5.28 -6.58
CA TYR A 99 0.55 -6.53 -6.74
C TYR A 99 1.48 -7.71 -7.05
N TYR A 100 1.07 -8.86 -6.53
CA TYR A 100 1.65 -10.16 -6.85
C TYR A 100 0.55 -11.09 -7.35
N ASP A 101 0.87 -11.89 -8.35
CA ASP A 101 -0.03 -12.93 -8.83
C ASP A 101 -0.07 -14.14 -7.87
N ASN A 102 -0.93 -15.11 -8.14
CA ASN A 102 -1.08 -16.30 -7.28
C ASN A 102 0.17 -17.18 -7.22
N SER A 103 1.13 -16.99 -8.11
CA SER A 103 2.44 -17.66 -8.07
C SER A 103 3.50 -16.88 -7.27
N GLY A 104 3.14 -15.71 -6.74
CA GLY A 104 4.05 -14.81 -6.03
C GLY A 104 4.96 -14.01 -6.95
N LYS A 105 4.60 -13.84 -8.23
CA LYS A 105 5.34 -13.04 -9.19
C LYS A 105 4.79 -11.61 -9.21
N ALA A 106 5.69 -10.62 -9.21
CA ALA A 106 5.30 -9.21 -9.31
C ALA A 106 4.54 -8.96 -10.62
N VAL A 107 3.46 -8.19 -10.50
CA VAL A 107 2.55 -7.87 -11.63
C VAL A 107 3.04 -6.64 -12.37
N GLU A 108 3.57 -5.66 -11.64
CA GLU A 108 4.12 -4.43 -12.19
C GLU A 108 5.63 -4.54 -12.39
N GLY A 109 6.14 -3.92 -13.43
CA GLY A 109 7.56 -3.97 -13.76
C GLY A 109 7.86 -3.66 -15.23
N ASP A 110 9.13 -3.71 -15.57
CA ASP A 110 9.62 -3.71 -16.96
C ASP A 110 9.67 -5.17 -17.42
N ILE A 111 8.64 -5.59 -18.13
CA ILE A 111 8.38 -7.00 -18.46
C ILE A 111 8.40 -7.16 -19.98
N ASN A 112 8.74 -8.34 -20.47
CA ASN A 112 8.69 -8.67 -21.90
C ASN A 112 7.33 -8.28 -22.50
N GLY A 113 7.31 -7.25 -23.32
CA GLY A 113 6.09 -6.68 -23.91
C GLY A 113 5.77 -5.27 -23.47
N GLY A 114 6.53 -4.70 -22.54
CA GLY A 114 6.43 -3.30 -22.12
C GLY A 114 6.32 -3.09 -20.62
N VAL A 115 6.25 -1.84 -20.23
CA VAL A 115 6.13 -1.45 -18.83
C VAL A 115 4.72 -1.71 -18.34
N ARG A 116 4.59 -2.46 -17.25
CA ARG A 116 3.33 -2.66 -16.52
C ARG A 116 3.34 -1.81 -15.28
N MET A 117 2.45 -0.85 -15.22
CA MET A 117 2.30 0.10 -14.13
C MET A 117 0.82 0.27 -13.78
N MET A 118 0.52 0.35 -12.49
CA MET A 118 -0.82 0.63 -11.96
C MET A 118 -0.82 1.92 -11.17
N LEU A 119 -1.79 2.79 -11.41
CA LEU A 119 -1.93 4.08 -10.72
C LEU A 119 -2.17 3.89 -9.23
N THR A 120 -2.96 2.88 -8.85
CA THR A 120 -3.32 2.59 -7.46
C THR A 120 -2.10 2.40 -6.57
N SER A 121 -1.12 1.62 -7.03
CA SER A 121 0.13 1.36 -6.30
C SER A 121 0.89 2.66 -6.00
N GLN A 122 0.91 3.58 -6.96
CA GLN A 122 1.58 4.87 -6.82
C GLN A 122 0.84 5.79 -5.86
N VAL A 123 -0.48 5.89 -5.99
CA VAL A 123 -1.30 6.74 -5.13
C VAL A 123 -1.09 6.38 -3.66
N PHE A 124 -1.17 5.10 -3.31
CA PHE A 124 -1.06 4.68 -1.91
C PHE A 124 0.37 4.81 -1.37
N THR A 125 1.40 4.61 -2.16
CA THR A 125 2.80 4.81 -1.71
C THR A 125 3.12 6.29 -1.48
N ILE A 126 2.53 7.21 -2.25
CA ILE A 126 2.64 8.66 -2.04
C ILE A 126 1.86 9.09 -0.80
N MET A 127 0.57 8.71 -0.68
CA MET A 127 -0.32 9.07 0.44
C MET A 127 0.21 8.60 1.79
N SER A 128 0.71 7.36 1.85
CA SER A 128 1.26 6.77 3.08
C SER A 128 2.62 7.32 3.47
N LYS A 129 3.22 8.19 2.66
CA LYS A 129 4.61 8.65 2.79
C LYS A 129 5.63 7.50 2.72
N THR A 130 5.26 6.39 2.08
CA THR A 130 6.19 5.30 1.78
C THR A 130 7.20 5.77 0.74
N ALA A 131 6.76 6.35 -0.36
CA ALA A 131 7.65 6.96 -1.35
C ALA A 131 8.43 8.16 -0.77
N THR A 132 9.73 8.26 -1.02
CA THR A 132 10.52 9.48 -0.76
C THR A 132 10.12 10.59 -1.74
N ASN A 133 10.57 11.81 -1.53
CA ASN A 133 10.25 12.90 -2.46
C ASN A 133 10.90 12.68 -3.84
N GLU A 134 12.10 12.11 -3.87
CA GLU A 134 12.79 11.74 -5.11
C GLU A 134 12.03 10.65 -5.86
N GLN A 135 11.52 9.65 -5.14
CA GLN A 135 10.67 8.62 -5.72
C GLN A 135 9.34 9.18 -6.22
N VAL A 136 8.71 10.12 -5.48
CA VAL A 136 7.50 10.80 -5.96
C VAL A 136 7.75 11.54 -7.26
N ALA A 137 8.87 12.26 -7.39
CA ALA A 137 9.22 12.94 -8.64
C ALA A 137 9.40 11.97 -9.82
N GLN A 138 9.95 10.78 -9.56
CA GLN A 138 10.06 9.73 -10.59
C GLN A 138 8.71 9.10 -10.92
N ILE A 139 7.88 8.83 -9.93
CA ILE A 139 6.52 8.31 -10.12
C ILE A 139 5.69 9.25 -11.01
N VAL A 140 5.78 10.58 -10.79
CA VAL A 140 5.07 11.56 -11.64
C VAL A 140 5.50 11.42 -13.10
N LYS A 141 6.80 11.40 -13.37
CA LYS A 141 7.32 11.22 -14.74
C LYS A 141 6.87 9.90 -15.37
N SER A 142 6.90 8.82 -14.59
CA SER A 142 6.44 7.50 -15.06
C SER A 142 4.94 7.49 -15.33
N ALA A 143 4.14 8.12 -14.47
CA ALA A 143 2.69 8.24 -14.65
C ALA A 143 2.35 9.05 -15.89
N ASP A 144 3.02 10.19 -16.10
CA ASP A 144 2.85 11.04 -17.31
C ASP A 144 3.19 10.25 -18.57
N LYS A 145 4.23 9.43 -18.52
CA LYS A 145 4.71 8.67 -19.68
C LYS A 145 3.84 7.44 -19.99
N TYR A 146 3.41 6.71 -18.96
CA TYR A 146 2.80 5.38 -19.13
C TYR A 146 1.30 5.35 -18.88
N LEU A 147 0.76 6.24 -18.06
CA LEU A 147 -0.64 6.21 -17.64
C LEU A 147 -1.46 7.38 -18.18
N TYR A 148 -0.84 8.53 -18.46
CA TYR A 148 -1.57 9.67 -19.00
C TYR A 148 -2.00 9.41 -20.43
N ASP A 149 -3.30 9.57 -20.69
CA ASP A 149 -3.88 9.45 -22.02
C ASP A 149 -4.57 10.75 -22.43
N ALA A 150 -3.92 11.47 -23.34
CA ALA A 150 -4.41 12.76 -23.86
C ALA A 150 -5.76 12.64 -24.58
N SER A 151 -6.10 11.46 -25.12
CA SER A 151 -7.37 11.26 -25.84
C SER A 151 -8.58 11.30 -24.92
N VAL A 152 -8.40 10.95 -23.66
CA VAL A 152 -9.43 10.98 -22.60
C VAL A 152 -9.15 12.05 -21.54
N GLY A 153 -7.99 12.70 -21.61
CA GLY A 153 -7.61 13.80 -20.74
C GLY A 153 -7.39 13.40 -19.27
N GLY A 154 -6.76 12.26 -19.03
CA GLY A 154 -6.55 11.79 -17.65
C GLY A 154 -5.66 10.56 -17.53
N TYR A 155 -5.37 10.19 -16.28
CA TYR A 155 -4.57 9.01 -15.97
C TYR A 155 -5.42 7.74 -15.94
N ARG A 156 -5.01 6.74 -16.72
CA ARG A 156 -5.59 5.41 -16.71
C ARG A 156 -5.21 4.66 -15.43
N LEU A 157 -6.05 3.71 -15.00
CA LEU A 157 -5.78 2.88 -13.83
C LEU A 157 -4.54 2.01 -13.97
N ASN A 158 -4.27 1.55 -15.18
CA ASN A 158 -3.10 0.71 -15.50
C ASN A 158 -2.72 0.85 -16.98
N THR A 159 -1.49 0.47 -17.30
CA THR A 159 -1.04 0.26 -18.67
C THR A 159 -1.76 -0.94 -19.30
N ASP A 160 -1.82 -1.02 -20.61
CA ASP A 160 -2.26 -2.24 -21.29
C ASP A 160 -1.21 -3.35 -21.09
N PHE A 161 -1.61 -4.48 -20.53
CA PHE A 161 -0.70 -5.59 -20.29
C PHE A 161 -0.52 -6.49 -21.51
N HIS A 162 -1.32 -6.27 -22.57
CA HIS A 162 -1.34 -7.08 -23.80
C HIS A 162 -1.50 -8.59 -23.55
N GLU A 163 -1.99 -8.97 -22.38
CA GLU A 163 -2.32 -10.35 -22.01
C GLU A 163 -3.50 -10.37 -21.03
N VAL A 164 -4.18 -11.50 -20.95
CA VAL A 164 -5.23 -11.75 -19.98
C VAL A 164 -4.68 -12.57 -18.83
N LYS A 165 -4.72 -12.02 -17.62
CA LYS A 165 -4.30 -12.70 -16.38
C LYS A 165 -5.52 -13.00 -15.52
N MET A 166 -6.07 -14.20 -15.70
CA MET A 166 -7.29 -14.63 -14.98
C MET A 166 -7.10 -14.75 -13.46
N ASP A 167 -5.87 -14.75 -12.98
CA ASP A 167 -5.51 -14.83 -11.57
C ASP A 167 -5.42 -13.46 -10.86
N LEU A 168 -5.67 -12.36 -11.58
CA LEU A 168 -5.69 -11.00 -11.00
C LEU A 168 -7.12 -10.48 -10.71
N GLY A 169 -8.03 -11.37 -10.37
CA GLY A 169 -9.41 -11.02 -10.02
C GLY A 169 -10.20 -10.47 -11.21
N ARG A 170 -11.16 -9.57 -10.96
CA ARG A 170 -12.09 -9.11 -11.99
C ARG A 170 -11.52 -8.12 -13.01
N MET A 171 -10.32 -7.58 -12.77
CA MET A 171 -9.70 -6.60 -13.67
C MET A 171 -9.73 -7.07 -15.14
N PHE A 172 -9.26 -8.28 -15.41
CA PHE A 172 -9.24 -8.86 -16.75
C PHE A 172 -10.58 -9.47 -17.22
N GLY A 173 -11.64 -9.31 -16.45
CA GLY A 173 -13.01 -9.52 -16.92
C GLY A 173 -13.52 -8.39 -17.83
N PHE A 174 -12.73 -7.32 -18.01
CA PHE A 174 -13.05 -6.17 -18.86
C PHE A 174 -11.98 -5.97 -19.93
N ALA A 175 -12.40 -5.52 -21.12
CA ALA A 175 -11.46 -5.06 -22.14
C ALA A 175 -10.68 -3.85 -21.63
N TYR A 176 -9.45 -3.67 -22.09
CA TYR A 176 -8.63 -2.51 -21.76
C TYR A 176 -9.35 -1.19 -22.08
N GLY A 177 -9.22 -0.23 -21.20
CA GLY A 177 -9.95 1.04 -21.23
C GLY A 177 -11.31 1.02 -20.53
N HIS A 178 -11.76 -0.14 -20.01
CA HIS A 178 -13.05 -0.29 -19.35
C HIS A 178 -12.91 -0.69 -17.87
N LYS A 179 -13.67 0.00 -17.01
CA LYS A 179 -13.75 -0.26 -15.56
C LYS A 179 -12.36 -0.42 -14.94
N GLU A 180 -12.13 -1.51 -14.19
CA GLU A 180 -10.88 -1.73 -13.48
C GLU A 180 -9.67 -2.00 -14.39
N ASN A 181 -9.90 -2.25 -15.69
CA ASN A 181 -8.82 -2.49 -16.65
C ASN A 181 -8.58 -1.24 -17.52
N GLY A 182 -7.77 -0.31 -17.02
CA GLY A 182 -7.29 0.85 -17.77
C GLY A 182 -8.28 1.97 -18.00
N ALA A 183 -9.47 1.99 -17.37
CA ALA A 183 -10.34 3.17 -17.45
C ALA A 183 -9.76 4.35 -16.65
N VAL A 184 -10.22 5.56 -16.93
CA VAL A 184 -9.97 6.73 -16.10
C VAL A 184 -11.02 6.78 -14.99
N PHE A 185 -10.58 6.61 -13.73
CA PHE A 185 -11.45 6.72 -12.57
C PHE A 185 -11.24 8.05 -11.87
N CYS A 186 -12.26 8.91 -11.89
CA CYS A 186 -12.19 10.24 -11.28
C CYS A 186 -11.74 10.21 -9.81
N HIS A 187 -12.22 9.26 -9.01
CA HIS A 187 -11.80 9.17 -7.61
C HIS A 187 -10.31 8.84 -7.45
N MET A 188 -9.77 7.94 -8.28
CA MET A 188 -8.34 7.59 -8.21
C MET A 188 -7.46 8.73 -8.72
N ALA A 189 -7.86 9.43 -9.78
CA ALA A 189 -7.20 10.63 -10.26
C ALA A 189 -7.21 11.74 -9.18
N THR A 190 -8.35 11.96 -8.53
CA THR A 190 -8.45 12.92 -7.42
C THR A 190 -7.57 12.52 -6.23
N MET A 191 -7.49 11.23 -5.90
CA MET A 191 -6.59 10.74 -4.85
C MET A 191 -5.12 10.96 -5.23
N PHE A 192 -4.76 10.74 -6.49
CA PHE A 192 -3.42 11.00 -7.01
C PHE A 192 -3.06 12.49 -6.86
N GLY A 193 -3.93 13.38 -7.35
CA GLY A 193 -3.77 14.82 -7.22
C GLY A 193 -3.63 15.27 -5.76
N ASN A 194 -4.53 14.81 -4.89
CA ASN A 194 -4.47 15.13 -3.47
C ASN A 194 -3.17 14.61 -2.81
N ALA A 195 -2.73 13.41 -3.16
CA ALA A 195 -1.48 12.84 -2.65
C ALA A 195 -0.27 13.70 -3.05
N LEU A 196 -0.19 14.12 -4.31
CA LEU A 196 0.85 14.99 -4.83
C LEU A 196 0.81 16.37 -4.16
N TYR A 197 -0.37 16.96 -4.03
CA TYR A 197 -0.55 18.25 -3.36
C TYR A 197 -0.04 18.22 -1.91
N GLN A 198 -0.42 17.19 -1.15
CA GLN A 198 0.04 17.01 0.24
C GLN A 198 1.56 16.80 0.37
N ARG A 199 2.22 16.39 -0.71
CA ARG A 199 3.67 16.21 -0.79
C ARG A 199 4.40 17.44 -1.38
N GLY A 200 3.68 18.51 -1.70
CA GLY A 200 4.25 19.75 -2.27
C GLY A 200 4.48 19.72 -3.79
N PHE A 201 3.95 18.73 -4.50
CA PHE A 201 4.06 18.58 -5.96
C PHE A 201 2.88 19.24 -6.69
N ALA A 202 2.55 20.50 -6.33
CA ALA A 202 1.38 21.21 -6.86
C ALA A 202 1.40 21.42 -8.38
N LEU A 203 2.57 21.63 -8.98
CA LEU A 203 2.71 21.84 -10.43
C LEU A 203 2.46 20.57 -11.26
N SER A 204 2.57 19.38 -10.64
CA SER A 204 2.26 18.10 -11.29
C SER A 204 0.76 17.85 -11.44
N LEU A 205 -0.08 18.78 -10.94
CA LEU A 205 -1.55 18.67 -10.98
C LEU A 205 -2.18 19.26 -12.25
N ILE A 206 -1.39 19.83 -13.16
CA ILE A 206 -1.92 20.55 -14.35
C ILE A 206 -2.67 19.60 -15.30
N HIS A 207 -2.44 18.30 -15.20
CA HIS A 207 -3.03 17.28 -16.08
C HIS A 207 -4.12 16.41 -15.39
N ILE A 208 -4.56 16.79 -14.18
CA ILE A 208 -5.59 16.04 -13.43
C ILE A 208 -6.94 16.73 -13.50
#